data_2cc522c788aab02872d196e5ed53c12a
#
_entry.id   2cc522c788aab02872d196e5ed53c12a
#
_cell.length_a   1.000
_cell.length_b   1.000
_cell.length_c   1.000
_cell.angle_alpha   90.00
_cell.angle_beta   90.00
_cell.angle_gamma   90.00
#
_symmetry.space_group_name_H-M   'P 1'
#
loop_
_entity.id
_entity.type
_entity.pdbx_description
1 polymer ?
#
loop_
_entity_poly.entity_id
_entity_poly.type
_entity_poly.pdbx_seq_one_letter_code
_entity_poly.pdbx_strand_id
1 'polypeptide(L)'
;RDDPEPEDIFDRIGFSVAKRDELIADYTFEEKKLLQLACILVIRPYVVLFDEPLDYCSEEYINKFIEVINTIKEGRIILISTGLLEISKRISEDTLVLNNGEFNHIDKKTMEIPEIRKAVLDILGETDNEII
;
A
#
# COMPACT_ATOMS: atom_id res chain seq x y z
N ARG A 1 -7.89 -14.60 22.96
CA ARG A 1 -7.10 -14.20 21.78
C ARG A 1 -5.74 -13.83 22.32
N ASP A 2 -4.70 -14.60 22.01
CA ASP A 2 -3.36 -14.20 22.35
C ASP A 2 -3.02 -13.02 21.43
N ASP A 3 -2.92 -11.83 22.01
CA ASP A 3 -2.46 -10.65 21.29
C ASP A 3 -0.96 -10.82 21.02
N PRO A 4 -0.47 -10.45 19.84
CA PRO A 4 0.95 -10.57 19.53
C PRO A 4 1.75 -9.64 20.45
N GLU A 5 2.89 -10.13 20.92
CA GLU A 5 3.83 -9.29 21.67
C GLU A 5 4.37 -8.16 20.78
N PRO A 6 4.65 -6.97 21.34
CA PRO A 6 5.17 -5.84 20.56
C PRO A 6 6.43 -6.18 19.76
N GLU A 7 7.31 -7.00 20.33
CA GLU A 7 8.54 -7.47 19.70
C GLU A 7 8.27 -8.24 18.42
N ASP A 8 7.29 -9.16 18.43
CA ASP A 8 6.92 -9.95 17.25
C ASP A 8 6.41 -9.07 16.11
N ILE A 9 5.70 -7.99 16.46
CA ILE A 9 5.19 -7.03 15.47
C ILE A 9 6.33 -6.24 14.85
N PHE A 10 7.24 -5.72 15.69
CA PHE A 10 8.40 -4.97 15.22
C PHE A 10 9.32 -5.82 14.35
N ASP A 11 9.56 -7.07 14.72
CA ASP A 11 10.35 -8.00 13.91
C ASP A 11 9.68 -8.28 12.56
N ARG A 12 8.36 -8.44 12.56
CA ARG A 12 7.58 -8.68 11.35
C ARG A 12 7.63 -7.54 10.35
N ILE A 13 7.60 -6.29 10.82
CA ILE A 13 7.73 -5.11 9.96
C ILE A 13 9.18 -4.74 9.65
N GLY A 14 10.16 -5.45 10.21
CA GLY A 14 11.57 -5.17 10.03
C GLY A 14 12.04 -3.91 10.77
N PHE A 15 11.39 -3.54 11.87
CA PHE A 15 11.76 -2.36 12.64
C PHE A 15 12.98 -2.66 13.52
N SER A 16 14.05 -1.89 13.33
CA SER A 16 15.31 -2.11 14.01
C SER A 16 15.19 -2.07 15.54
N VAL A 17 15.78 -3.06 16.23
CA VAL A 17 15.82 -3.11 17.70
C VAL A 17 16.45 -1.84 18.29
N ALA A 18 17.51 -1.32 17.66
CA ALA A 18 18.21 -0.11 18.11
C ALA A 18 17.31 1.14 18.09
N LYS A 19 16.27 1.14 17.28
CA LYS A 19 15.33 2.26 17.13
C LYS A 19 14.15 2.24 18.11
N ARG A 20 13.88 1.11 18.75
CA ARG A 20 12.67 0.92 19.57
C ARG A 20 12.61 1.83 20.79
N ASP A 21 13.78 2.25 21.30
CA ASP A 21 13.92 3.13 22.46
C ASP A 21 14.15 4.62 22.09
N GLU A 22 14.22 4.94 20.80
CA GLU A 22 14.37 6.32 20.33
C GLU A 22 13.05 7.08 20.35
N LEU A 23 13.12 8.41 20.38
CA LEU A 23 11.93 9.24 20.24
C LEU A 23 11.39 9.16 18.81
N ILE A 24 10.08 9.05 18.67
CA ILE A 24 9.41 9.02 17.33
C ILE A 24 9.74 10.28 16.50
N ALA A 25 10.08 11.39 17.18
CA ALA A 25 10.51 12.63 16.51
C ALA A 25 11.75 12.41 15.64
N ASP A 26 12.66 11.53 16.11
CA ASP A 26 13.95 11.26 15.47
C ASP A 26 13.86 10.19 14.37
N TYR A 27 12.69 9.57 14.19
CA TYR A 27 12.46 8.58 13.13
C TYR A 27 12.47 9.24 11.75
N THR A 28 13.03 8.52 10.79
CA THR A 28 12.91 8.85 9.37
C THR A 28 11.45 8.77 8.90
N PHE A 29 11.19 9.26 7.71
CA PHE A 29 9.87 9.20 7.10
C PHE A 29 9.36 7.75 6.97
N GLU A 30 10.19 6.83 6.49
CA GLU A 30 9.83 5.43 6.32
C GLU A 30 9.68 4.69 7.66
N GLU A 31 10.51 4.98 8.66
CA GLU A 31 10.35 4.43 10.02
C GLU A 31 9.01 4.83 10.64
N LYS A 32 8.57 6.08 10.43
CA LYS A 32 7.24 6.51 10.86
C LYS A 32 6.12 5.76 10.15
N LYS A 33 6.27 5.51 8.85
CA LYS A 33 5.33 4.69 8.07
C LYS A 33 5.32 3.22 8.54
N LEU A 34 6.47 2.63 8.86
CA LEU A 34 6.54 1.29 9.44
C LEU A 34 5.80 1.21 10.79
N LEU A 35 5.96 2.23 11.64
CA LEU A 35 5.22 2.28 12.90
C LEU A 35 3.70 2.36 12.69
N GLN A 36 3.23 3.06 11.65
CA GLN A 36 1.80 3.06 11.28
C GLN A 36 1.32 1.66 10.87
N LEU A 37 2.13 0.90 10.11
CA LEU A 37 1.81 -0.49 9.78
C LEU A 37 1.76 -1.37 11.03
N ALA A 38 2.68 -1.17 11.99
CA ALA A 38 2.64 -1.87 13.28
C ALA A 38 1.31 -1.61 14.02
N CYS A 39 0.84 -0.37 14.06
CA CYS A 39 -0.45 -0.03 14.67
C CYS A 39 -1.61 -0.80 14.02
N ILE A 40 -1.61 -0.94 12.68
CA ILE A 40 -2.64 -1.70 11.97
C ILE A 40 -2.60 -3.19 12.34
N LEU A 41 -1.41 -3.76 12.49
CA LEU A 41 -1.22 -5.15 12.92
C LEU A 41 -1.73 -5.40 14.34
N VAL A 42 -1.59 -4.40 15.25
CA VAL A 42 -2.12 -4.46 16.62
C VAL A 42 -3.63 -4.30 16.64
N ILE A 43 -4.15 -3.23 16.04
CA ILE A 43 -5.57 -2.84 16.11
C ILE A 43 -6.45 -3.82 15.33
N ARG A 44 -5.94 -4.38 14.24
CA ARG A 44 -6.64 -5.32 13.34
C ARG A 44 -8.01 -4.81 12.88
N PRO A 45 -8.10 -3.60 12.31
CA PRO A 45 -9.36 -3.03 11.87
C PRO A 45 -9.96 -3.85 10.71
N TYR A 46 -11.29 -3.86 10.59
CA TYR A 46 -11.98 -4.50 9.45
C TYR A 46 -11.89 -3.69 8.17
N VAL A 47 -11.77 -2.37 8.28
CA VAL A 47 -11.64 -1.44 7.15
C VAL A 47 -10.37 -0.62 7.34
N VAL A 48 -9.52 -0.59 6.32
CA VAL A 48 -8.28 0.19 6.29
C VAL A 48 -8.28 1.06 5.05
N LEU A 49 -7.97 2.34 5.23
CA LEU A 49 -7.83 3.30 4.15
C LEU A 49 -6.39 3.80 4.12
N PHE A 50 -5.74 3.67 2.98
CA PHE A 50 -4.42 4.24 2.73
C PHE A 50 -4.51 5.27 1.61
N ASP A 51 -4.05 6.47 1.89
CA ASP A 51 -3.94 7.54 0.90
C ASP A 51 -2.48 7.74 0.52
N GLU A 52 -2.13 7.42 -0.72
CA GLU A 52 -0.76 7.47 -1.30
C GLU A 52 0.33 6.92 -0.34
N PRO A 53 0.17 5.70 0.20
CA PRO A 53 1.04 5.20 1.26
C PRO A 53 2.48 4.94 0.80
N LEU A 54 2.72 4.87 -0.51
CA LEU A 54 3.99 4.45 -1.11
C LEU A 54 4.78 5.61 -1.73
N ASP A 55 4.22 6.81 -1.71
CA ASP A 55 4.88 7.99 -2.24
C ASP A 55 6.19 8.27 -1.50
N TYR A 56 7.22 8.55 -2.28
CA TYR A 56 8.58 8.85 -1.82
C TYR A 56 9.22 7.74 -0.96
N CYS A 57 8.75 6.50 -1.10
CA CYS A 57 9.29 5.36 -0.37
C CYS A 57 10.33 4.59 -1.20
N SER A 58 11.29 3.98 -0.50
CA SER A 58 12.24 3.04 -1.08
C SER A 58 11.55 1.75 -1.52
N GLU A 59 12.19 1.02 -2.43
CA GLU A 59 11.73 -0.29 -2.86
C GLU A 59 11.66 -1.29 -1.69
N GLU A 60 12.55 -1.16 -0.72
CA GLU A 60 12.55 -1.98 0.49
C GLU A 60 11.25 -1.77 1.30
N TYR A 61 10.86 -0.51 1.54
CA TYR A 61 9.61 -0.20 2.21
C TYR A 61 8.38 -0.69 1.42
N ILE A 62 8.37 -0.48 0.09
CA ILE A 62 7.28 -0.93 -0.78
C ILE A 62 7.09 -2.44 -0.66
N ASN A 63 8.17 -3.21 -0.71
CA ASN A 63 8.10 -4.67 -0.58
C ASN A 63 7.57 -5.09 0.81
N LYS A 64 8.00 -4.41 1.87
CA LYS A 64 7.51 -4.64 3.23
C LYS A 64 6.02 -4.31 3.38
N PHE A 65 5.59 -3.18 2.82
CA PHE A 65 4.18 -2.80 2.79
C PHE A 65 3.33 -3.88 2.11
N ILE A 66 3.75 -4.35 0.94
CA ILE A 66 3.04 -5.41 0.19
C ILE A 66 2.95 -6.70 1.01
N GLU A 67 4.04 -7.10 1.67
CA GLU A 67 4.07 -8.27 2.56
C GLU A 67 3.04 -8.14 3.68
N VAL A 68 3.00 -6.99 4.36
CA VAL A 68 2.04 -6.72 5.44
C VAL A 68 0.61 -6.75 4.90
N ILE A 69 0.31 -6.05 3.80
CA ILE A 69 -1.03 -6.04 3.20
C ILE A 69 -1.50 -7.45 2.85
N ASN A 70 -0.66 -8.24 2.17
CA ASN A 70 -1.00 -9.62 1.82
C ASN A 70 -1.26 -10.51 3.04
N THR A 71 -0.65 -10.19 4.18
CA THR A 71 -0.89 -10.93 5.43
C THR A 71 -2.22 -10.57 6.08
N ILE A 72 -2.65 -9.32 5.99
CA ILE A 72 -3.82 -8.82 6.72
C ILE A 72 -5.10 -8.77 5.90
N LYS A 73 -5.03 -8.88 4.57
CA LYS A 73 -6.17 -8.60 3.67
C LYS A 73 -7.35 -9.55 3.83
N GLU A 74 -7.13 -10.78 4.27
CA GLU A 74 -8.20 -11.76 4.40
C GLU A 74 -9.26 -11.32 5.42
N GLY A 75 -10.51 -11.31 4.97
CA GLY A 75 -11.66 -10.89 5.78
C GLY A 75 -11.72 -9.39 6.09
N ARG A 76 -11.01 -8.54 5.32
CA ARG A 76 -10.98 -7.08 5.49
C ARG A 76 -11.25 -6.35 4.18
N ILE A 77 -11.67 -5.12 4.32
CA ILE A 77 -11.75 -4.16 3.22
C ILE A 77 -10.53 -3.25 3.33
N ILE A 78 -9.67 -3.29 2.33
CA ILE A 78 -8.47 -2.43 2.25
C ILE A 78 -8.58 -1.59 0.98
N LEU A 79 -8.66 -0.28 1.15
CA LEU A 79 -8.65 0.69 0.05
C LEU A 79 -7.32 1.42 0.03
N ILE A 80 -6.68 1.45 -1.12
CA ILE A 80 -5.37 2.07 -1.31
C ILE A 80 -5.45 3.00 -2.53
N SER A 81 -5.24 4.30 -2.33
CA SER A 81 -4.98 5.21 -3.45
C SER A 81 -3.51 5.13 -3.83
N THR A 82 -3.20 5.11 -5.11
CA THR A 82 -1.81 5.13 -5.60
C THR A 82 -1.74 5.43 -7.08
N GLY A 83 -0.73 6.21 -7.49
CA GLY A 83 -0.35 6.39 -8.90
C GLY A 83 0.51 5.24 -9.45
N LEU A 84 0.95 4.29 -8.60
CA LEU A 84 1.86 3.20 -8.99
C LEU A 84 1.07 1.98 -9.50
N LEU A 85 0.81 1.92 -10.80
CA LEU A 85 0.02 0.85 -11.44
C LEU A 85 0.57 -0.56 -11.17
N GLU A 86 1.88 -0.70 -11.09
CA GLU A 86 2.54 -1.98 -10.80
C GLU A 86 2.16 -2.53 -9.43
N ILE A 87 1.98 -1.64 -8.46
CA ILE A 87 1.57 -2.02 -7.12
C ILE A 87 0.13 -2.55 -7.13
N SER A 88 -0.76 -1.91 -7.90
CA SER A 88 -2.15 -2.36 -7.99
C SER A 88 -2.24 -3.82 -8.48
N LYS A 89 -1.37 -4.24 -9.41
CA LYS A 89 -1.33 -5.64 -9.88
C LYS A 89 -0.86 -6.61 -8.78
N ARG A 90 0.01 -6.17 -7.87
CA ARG A 90 0.63 -7.02 -6.83
C ARG A 90 -0.24 -7.24 -5.60
N ILE A 91 -1.09 -6.29 -5.24
CA ILE A 91 -1.78 -6.31 -3.94
C ILE A 91 -3.29 -6.25 -4.00
N SER A 92 -3.89 -5.69 -5.04
CA SER A 92 -5.34 -5.50 -5.08
C SER A 92 -6.03 -6.61 -5.90
N GLU A 93 -7.26 -6.93 -5.53
CA GLU A 93 -8.15 -7.81 -6.27
C GLU A 93 -8.87 -7.02 -7.36
N ASP A 94 -9.34 -5.82 -7.02
CA ASP A 94 -10.02 -4.90 -7.93
C ASP A 94 -9.21 -3.61 -8.09
N THR A 95 -9.28 -2.99 -9.24
CA THR A 95 -8.67 -1.70 -9.53
C THR A 95 -9.72 -0.75 -10.10
N LEU A 96 -9.79 0.44 -9.51
CA LEU A 96 -10.71 1.50 -9.91
C LEU A 96 -9.90 2.73 -10.30
N VAL A 97 -10.27 3.37 -11.39
CA VAL A 97 -9.75 4.68 -11.78
C VAL A 97 -10.80 5.73 -11.46
N LEU A 98 -10.41 6.71 -10.65
CA LEU A 98 -11.24 7.87 -10.35
C LEU A 98 -10.99 8.94 -11.41
N ASN A 99 -12.01 9.25 -12.20
CA ASN A 99 -11.96 10.33 -13.18
C ASN A 99 -13.23 11.15 -13.13
N ASN A 100 -13.11 12.47 -13.04
CA ASN A 100 -14.22 13.43 -12.98
C ASN A 100 -15.32 13.09 -11.94
N GLY A 101 -14.91 12.51 -10.79
CA GLY A 101 -15.83 12.14 -9.70
C GLY A 101 -16.51 10.77 -9.90
N GLU A 102 -16.18 10.04 -10.93
CA GLU A 102 -16.72 8.71 -11.22
C GLU A 102 -15.64 7.64 -11.10
N PHE A 103 -16.03 6.46 -10.58
CA PHE A 103 -15.17 5.28 -10.52
C PHE A 103 -15.36 4.41 -11.75
N ASN A 104 -14.24 4.14 -12.43
CA ASN A 104 -14.20 3.27 -13.60
C ASN A 104 -13.42 1.99 -13.22
N HIS A 105 -14.08 0.83 -13.34
CA HIS A 105 -13.48 -0.45 -13.01
C HIS A 105 -12.56 -0.95 -14.13
N ILE A 106 -11.37 -1.44 -13.76
CA ILE A 106 -10.44 -2.12 -14.68
C ILE A 106 -10.38 -3.60 -14.31
N ASP A 107 -10.77 -4.46 -15.26
CA ASP A 107 -10.56 -5.90 -15.13
C ASP A 107 -9.11 -6.26 -15.49
N LYS A 108 -8.26 -6.26 -14.46
CA LYS A 108 -6.82 -6.52 -14.62
C LYS A 108 -6.42 -7.98 -14.55
N LYS A 109 -7.35 -8.91 -14.30
CA LYS A 109 -7.03 -10.33 -14.06
C LYS A 109 -6.27 -10.98 -15.22
N THR A 110 -6.54 -10.52 -16.43
CA THR A 110 -5.93 -11.02 -17.67
C THR A 110 -4.97 -10.03 -18.32
N MET A 111 -4.80 -8.83 -17.74
CA MET A 111 -4.00 -7.74 -18.29
C MET A 111 -2.57 -7.72 -17.76
N GLU A 112 -1.62 -7.43 -18.65
CA GLU A 112 -0.27 -7.06 -18.26
C GLU A 112 -0.16 -5.55 -17.99
N ILE A 113 0.93 -5.11 -17.35
CA ILE A 113 1.09 -3.70 -16.93
C ILE A 113 0.90 -2.71 -18.09
N PRO A 114 1.44 -2.94 -19.31
CA PRO A 114 1.22 -2.00 -20.42
C PRO A 114 -0.26 -1.89 -20.82
N GLU A 115 -1.03 -2.98 -20.73
CA GLU A 115 -2.45 -2.99 -21.05
C GLU A 115 -3.27 -2.26 -20.00
N ILE A 116 -2.92 -2.43 -18.70
CA ILE A 116 -3.53 -1.70 -17.59
C ILE A 116 -3.24 -0.20 -17.75
N ARG A 117 -1.99 0.18 -18.05
CA ARG A 117 -1.60 1.57 -18.31
C ARG A 117 -2.45 2.17 -19.42
N LYS A 118 -2.57 1.49 -20.54
CA LYS A 118 -3.38 1.94 -21.67
C LYS A 118 -4.85 2.14 -21.27
N ALA A 119 -5.44 1.20 -20.54
CA ALA A 119 -6.83 1.32 -20.06
C ALA A 119 -7.02 2.52 -19.11
N VAL A 120 -6.04 2.81 -18.25
CA VAL A 120 -6.05 4.01 -17.39
C VAL A 120 -6.01 5.27 -18.22
N LEU A 121 -5.10 5.36 -19.19
CA LEU A 121 -4.98 6.52 -20.08
C LEU A 121 -6.23 6.77 -20.89
N ASP A 122 -6.82 5.71 -21.44
CA ASP A 122 -8.09 5.80 -22.20
C ASP A 122 -9.22 6.37 -21.32
N ILE A 123 -9.29 5.99 -20.03
CA ILE A 123 -10.26 6.52 -19.07
C ILE A 123 -9.98 7.99 -18.75
N LEU A 124 -8.71 8.35 -18.56
CA LEU A 124 -8.31 9.73 -18.23
C LEU A 124 -8.40 10.68 -19.44
N GLY A 125 -8.45 10.14 -20.66
CA GLY A 125 -8.39 10.93 -21.90
C GLY A 125 -7.01 11.46 -22.22
N GLU A 126 -5.96 10.81 -21.68
CA GLU A 126 -4.55 11.19 -21.83
C GLU A 126 -3.84 10.32 -22.87
N THR A 127 -2.73 10.80 -23.40
CA THR A 127 -1.89 10.03 -24.32
C THR A 127 -0.58 9.64 -23.62
N ASP A 128 0.06 8.54 -24.09
CA ASP A 128 1.32 8.02 -23.52
C ASP A 128 2.47 9.05 -23.40
N ASN A 129 2.34 10.20 -24.06
CA ASN A 129 3.37 11.26 -24.07
C ASN A 129 3.20 12.30 -22.93
N GLU A 130 2.16 12.21 -22.11
CA GLU A 130 1.85 13.20 -21.08
C GLU A 130 2.24 12.75 -19.66
N ILE A 131 2.70 11.51 -19.51
CA ILE A 131 3.19 10.99 -18.22
C ILE A 131 4.73 11.03 -18.26
N ILE A 132 5.33 12.07 -17.71
CA ILE A 132 6.76 12.17 -17.41
C ILE A 132 6.95 11.98 -15.90
#